data_abc6285b36beca8205f10b87d07e2299
#
_entry.id   abc6285b36beca8205f10b87d07e2299
#
_cell.length_a   1.000
_cell.length_b   1.000
_cell.length_c   1.000
_cell.angle_alpha   90.00
_cell.angle_beta   90.00
_cell.angle_gamma   90.00
#
_symmetry.space_group_name_H-M   'P 1'
#
loop_
_entity.id
_entity.type
_entity.pdbx_description
1 polymer ?
#
loop_
_entity_poly.entity_id
_entity_poly.type
_entity_poly.pdbx_seq_one_letter_code
_entity_poly.pdbx_strand_id
1 'polypeptide(L)'
;MSPEQAIARTLVAQIDSFTSLAGRFHAAVQQHAPPQQLQQIFLQTRLAYKKFEWAAEYFNPAVARLVNGEPVPEAEPVVDADPSQNYGPGRVRIVQPEGLQVIEGILYPLYDTARTNELLERLERLQANAARYKPYFNNIDMLSGQVFDAARLEVFRIMILGISGFDAQLSLNCLNEAATALQGVQTAIDHYGGSIPFQPATTYLRNNPDFNDFNRALFITTYANPITTGLARLEGQLHIPAIRYNRLLRQDAITLFDKDAFDPDAYAPGSEYGSTVKKIALGKRLFSDPVLSGTGTRSCASCHRPDRAFADGLQANTVIGSQDLLSRNTPTLLNAALQPALFYDLRANTLEDQAWEVLHNEKEMQSSAQLAVGRLRRDSAYCRLFADAFPAGSDPAAIPGSDPRPAIDTLELMNALAAYVRSLVRLNSRFDDYMRGDTSAMDLQEIRGFNLFMGKARCGTCHYMPLFNGVFPPQYDRMETEVIGVPRATSSKSIDEDPGRFAIVSTPFLRHAFKTTTVRNAHLTAPYMHNGVFSTLDEVMDFYNNGGGVGSGWPVDNQTLARDSLHLTTGEKNAIIAFIGSLDGR
;
A
#
# COMPACT_ATOMS: atom_id res chain seq x y z
N MET A 1 -8.19 38.10 7.69
CA MET A 1 -8.61 36.68 7.53
C MET A 1 -7.33 35.88 7.46
N SER A 2 -7.20 34.83 8.28
CA SER A 2 -6.02 33.97 8.19
C SER A 2 -6.04 33.15 6.88
N PRO A 3 -4.89 32.61 6.42
CA PRO A 3 -4.84 31.69 5.28
C PRO A 3 -5.83 30.53 5.42
N GLU A 4 -5.90 29.90 6.59
CA GLU A 4 -6.76 28.76 6.87
C GLU A 4 -8.26 29.10 6.72
N GLN A 5 -8.66 30.29 7.20
CA GLN A 5 -10.03 30.77 7.03
C GLN A 5 -10.38 31.05 5.57
N ALA A 6 -9.41 31.56 4.78
CA ALA A 6 -9.60 31.79 3.36
C ALA A 6 -9.68 30.44 2.60
N ILE A 7 -8.85 29.47 2.96
CA ILE A 7 -8.87 28.10 2.44
C ILE A 7 -10.24 27.44 2.73
N ALA A 8 -10.73 27.50 3.98
CA ALA A 8 -12.01 26.92 4.35
C ALA A 8 -13.18 27.48 3.50
N ARG A 9 -13.20 28.78 3.24
CA ARG A 9 -14.19 29.40 2.35
C ARG A 9 -14.08 28.91 0.91
N THR A 10 -12.85 28.78 0.40
CA THR A 10 -12.60 28.26 -0.94
C THR A 10 -13.07 26.82 -1.08
N LEU A 11 -12.78 25.98 -0.08
CA LEU A 11 -13.25 24.59 -0.03
C LEU A 11 -14.76 24.50 -0.06
N VAL A 12 -15.47 25.32 0.74
CA VAL A 12 -16.94 25.36 0.75
C VAL A 12 -17.50 25.72 -0.63
N ALA A 13 -16.91 26.72 -1.32
CA ALA A 13 -17.32 27.07 -2.68
C ALA A 13 -17.06 25.95 -3.71
N GLN A 14 -15.95 25.24 -3.59
CA GLN A 14 -15.64 24.07 -4.43
C GLN A 14 -16.61 22.91 -4.17
N ILE A 15 -16.96 22.65 -2.92
CA ILE A 15 -17.94 21.64 -2.50
C ILE A 15 -19.34 22.00 -3.04
N ASP A 16 -19.75 23.27 -2.96
CA ASP A 16 -21.03 23.72 -3.54
C ASP A 16 -21.07 23.49 -5.06
N SER A 17 -19.96 23.75 -5.75
CA SER A 17 -19.83 23.48 -7.20
C SER A 17 -19.96 21.97 -7.51
N PHE A 18 -19.27 21.12 -6.72
CA PHE A 18 -19.34 19.65 -6.86
C PHE A 18 -20.78 19.14 -6.63
N THR A 19 -21.42 19.58 -5.53
CA THR A 19 -22.79 19.17 -5.18
C THR A 19 -23.79 19.60 -6.24
N SER A 20 -23.63 20.82 -6.79
CA SER A 20 -24.47 21.32 -7.89
C SER A 20 -24.30 20.48 -9.16
N LEU A 21 -23.07 20.09 -9.50
CA LEU A 21 -22.78 19.23 -10.65
C LEU A 21 -23.37 17.82 -10.48
N ALA A 22 -23.24 17.23 -9.28
CA ALA A 22 -23.85 15.94 -8.97
C ALA A 22 -25.39 15.98 -9.09
N GLY A 23 -26.02 17.10 -8.66
CA GLY A 23 -27.46 17.32 -8.85
C GLY A 23 -27.86 17.43 -10.31
N ARG A 24 -27.09 18.19 -11.12
CA ARG A 24 -27.33 18.29 -12.57
C ARG A 24 -27.14 16.95 -13.28
N PHE A 25 -26.17 16.16 -12.82
CA PHE A 25 -25.92 14.83 -13.38
C PHE A 25 -27.13 13.91 -13.09
N HIS A 26 -27.62 13.88 -11.86
CA HIS A 26 -28.81 13.12 -11.49
C HIS A 26 -30.03 13.53 -12.35
N ALA A 27 -30.31 14.83 -12.48
CA ALA A 27 -31.40 15.35 -13.29
C ALA A 27 -31.24 14.95 -14.79
N ALA A 28 -30.03 14.98 -15.33
CA ALA A 28 -29.77 14.57 -16.73
C ALA A 28 -30.07 13.07 -16.95
N VAL A 29 -29.75 12.21 -15.97
CA VAL A 29 -30.08 10.78 -16.04
C VAL A 29 -31.60 10.58 -15.99
N GLN A 30 -32.31 11.27 -15.09
CA GLN A 30 -33.78 11.23 -15.01
C GLN A 30 -34.46 11.69 -16.30
N GLN A 31 -33.87 12.64 -17.01
CA GLN A 31 -34.36 13.17 -18.28
C GLN A 31 -33.92 12.33 -19.49
N HIS A 32 -33.27 11.18 -19.26
CA HIS A 32 -32.75 10.29 -20.33
C HIS A 32 -31.82 11.01 -21.32
N ALA A 33 -30.96 11.88 -20.82
CA ALA A 33 -29.98 12.58 -21.64
C ALA A 33 -29.08 11.58 -22.43
N PRO A 34 -28.57 11.97 -23.61
CA PRO A 34 -27.72 11.11 -24.45
C PRO A 34 -26.48 10.62 -23.69
N PRO A 35 -25.98 9.40 -23.95
CA PRO A 35 -24.81 8.82 -23.27
C PRO A 35 -23.59 9.74 -23.23
N GLN A 36 -23.27 10.39 -24.34
CA GLN A 36 -22.13 11.31 -24.45
C GLN A 36 -22.28 12.51 -23.50
N GLN A 37 -23.51 13.03 -23.36
CA GLN A 37 -23.79 14.13 -22.41
C GLN A 37 -23.63 13.66 -20.97
N LEU A 38 -24.10 12.46 -20.64
CA LEU A 38 -23.93 11.87 -19.28
C LEU A 38 -22.45 11.67 -18.95
N GLN A 39 -21.67 11.11 -19.88
CA GLN A 39 -20.22 10.96 -19.73
C GLN A 39 -19.52 12.31 -19.53
N GLN A 40 -19.91 13.34 -20.30
CA GLN A 40 -19.35 14.69 -20.16
C GLN A 40 -19.66 15.30 -18.78
N ILE A 41 -20.90 15.21 -18.30
CA ILE A 41 -21.29 15.71 -16.97
C ILE A 41 -20.54 14.93 -15.88
N PHE A 42 -20.40 13.63 -16.04
CA PHE A 42 -19.62 12.78 -15.13
C PHE A 42 -18.17 13.28 -15.00
N LEU A 43 -17.47 13.49 -16.13
CA LEU A 43 -16.09 14.01 -16.12
C LEU A 43 -16.00 15.39 -15.45
N GLN A 44 -16.98 16.29 -15.71
CA GLN A 44 -17.05 17.58 -15.01
C GLN A 44 -17.23 17.42 -13.50
N THR A 45 -18.07 16.46 -13.08
CA THR A 45 -18.31 16.16 -11.66
C THR A 45 -17.02 15.63 -11.02
N ARG A 46 -16.30 14.73 -11.67
CA ARG A 46 -14.99 14.25 -11.18
C ARG A 46 -13.99 15.39 -11.03
N LEU A 47 -13.84 16.23 -12.05
CA LEU A 47 -12.92 17.39 -11.98
C LEU A 47 -13.32 18.38 -10.87
N ALA A 48 -14.60 18.53 -10.56
CA ALA A 48 -15.03 19.35 -9.43
C ALA A 48 -14.62 18.75 -8.09
N TYR A 49 -14.71 17.43 -7.92
CA TYR A 49 -14.19 16.72 -6.73
C TYR A 49 -12.68 16.90 -6.59
N LYS A 50 -11.92 16.72 -7.66
CA LYS A 50 -10.45 16.83 -7.67
C LYS A 50 -9.91 18.18 -7.18
N LYS A 51 -10.71 19.26 -7.24
CA LYS A 51 -10.30 20.58 -6.73
C LYS A 51 -10.14 20.62 -5.21
N PHE A 52 -10.90 19.81 -4.46
CA PHE A 52 -10.83 19.75 -2.99
C PHE A 52 -10.46 18.36 -2.46
N GLU A 53 -10.10 17.44 -3.33
CA GLU A 53 -9.71 16.07 -2.97
C GLU A 53 -8.62 16.04 -1.90
N TRP A 54 -7.59 16.87 -2.03
CA TRP A 54 -6.52 17.00 -1.05
C TRP A 54 -7.00 17.22 0.38
N ALA A 55 -8.05 18.02 0.53
CA ALA A 55 -8.66 18.30 1.83
C ALA A 55 -9.64 17.19 2.25
N ALA A 56 -10.41 16.66 1.30
CA ALA A 56 -11.35 15.58 1.57
C ALA A 56 -10.63 14.32 2.08
N GLU A 57 -9.57 13.90 1.39
CA GLU A 57 -8.76 12.71 1.73
C GLU A 57 -8.02 12.87 3.07
N TYR A 58 -7.57 14.07 3.39
CA TYR A 58 -6.82 14.31 4.61
C TYR A 58 -7.72 14.53 5.83
N PHE A 59 -8.71 15.41 5.73
CA PHE A 59 -9.52 15.85 6.86
C PHE A 59 -10.78 15.00 7.09
N ASN A 60 -11.27 14.32 6.04
CA ASN A 60 -12.47 13.49 6.15
C ASN A 60 -12.38 12.22 5.27
N PRO A 61 -11.36 11.36 5.51
CA PRO A 61 -11.08 10.19 4.66
C PRO A 61 -12.27 9.21 4.60
N ALA A 62 -13.05 9.10 5.67
CA ALA A 62 -14.23 8.21 5.69
C ALA A 62 -15.31 8.65 4.68
N VAL A 63 -15.51 9.95 4.49
CA VAL A 63 -16.44 10.46 3.46
C VAL A 63 -15.79 10.44 2.08
N ALA A 64 -14.49 10.73 1.99
CA ALA A 64 -13.75 10.64 0.73
C ALA A 64 -13.87 9.25 0.09
N ARG A 65 -13.74 8.20 0.88
CA ARG A 65 -13.94 6.81 0.44
C ARG A 65 -15.36 6.55 -0.10
N LEU A 66 -16.40 7.13 0.51
CA LEU A 66 -17.79 6.99 0.02
C LEU A 66 -18.05 7.82 -1.25
N VAL A 67 -17.23 8.82 -1.54
CA VAL A 67 -17.36 9.68 -2.72
C VAL A 67 -16.49 9.19 -3.89
N ASN A 68 -15.30 8.67 -3.62
CA ASN A 68 -14.34 8.24 -4.65
C ASN A 68 -13.61 6.94 -4.29
N GLY A 69 -14.20 6.07 -3.46
CA GLY A 69 -13.60 4.78 -3.09
C GLY A 69 -13.54 3.77 -4.23
N GLU A 70 -12.85 2.69 -3.96
CA GLU A 70 -12.63 1.60 -4.91
C GLU A 70 -13.93 0.93 -5.34
N PRO A 71 -14.00 0.43 -6.61
CA PRO A 71 -15.21 -0.20 -7.13
C PRO A 71 -15.38 -1.67 -6.69
N VAL A 72 -14.67 -2.09 -5.65
CA VAL A 72 -14.71 -3.45 -5.09
C VAL A 72 -15.07 -3.40 -3.60
N PRO A 73 -15.70 -4.46 -3.02
CA PRO A 73 -15.94 -4.52 -1.58
C PRO A 73 -14.62 -4.59 -0.81
N GLU A 74 -14.54 -3.86 0.30
CA GLU A 74 -13.38 -3.88 1.18
C GLU A 74 -13.72 -4.53 2.53
N ALA A 75 -12.75 -5.24 3.12
CA ALA A 75 -12.84 -5.81 4.45
C ALA A 75 -11.96 -5.02 5.41
N GLU A 76 -12.54 -4.07 6.13
CA GLU A 76 -11.84 -3.24 7.10
C GLU A 76 -11.78 -3.89 8.48
N PRO A 77 -10.64 -3.88 9.16
CA PRO A 77 -10.59 -4.26 10.57
C PRO A 77 -11.55 -3.41 11.42
N VAL A 78 -12.30 -4.05 12.30
CA VAL A 78 -13.11 -3.32 13.27
C VAL A 78 -12.18 -2.81 14.37
N VAL A 79 -11.97 -1.50 14.40
CA VAL A 79 -11.28 -0.82 15.50
C VAL A 79 -12.34 -0.43 16.54
N ASP A 80 -12.47 -1.22 17.60
CA ASP A 80 -13.36 -0.86 18.70
C ASP A 80 -12.71 0.17 19.63
N ALA A 81 -13.57 0.99 20.25
CA ALA A 81 -13.15 2.00 21.24
C ALA A 81 -12.57 1.37 22.53
N ASP A 82 -12.64 0.06 22.70
CA ASP A 82 -12.10 -0.68 23.84
C ASP A 82 -10.89 -1.53 23.41
N PRO A 83 -9.64 -1.04 23.66
CA PRO A 83 -8.42 -1.76 23.32
C PRO A 83 -8.25 -3.09 24.07
N SER A 84 -9.01 -3.31 25.17
CA SER A 84 -8.93 -4.56 25.95
C SER A 84 -9.62 -5.73 25.25
N GLN A 85 -10.43 -5.45 24.23
CA GLN A 85 -11.09 -6.46 23.43
C GLN A 85 -10.32 -6.70 22.13
N ASN A 86 -9.26 -7.48 22.20
CA ASN A 86 -8.53 -7.93 21.03
C ASN A 86 -9.37 -8.96 20.26
N TYR A 87 -10.13 -8.52 19.27
CA TYR A 87 -11.03 -9.38 18.49
C TYR A 87 -10.33 -10.22 17.43
N GLY A 88 -9.01 -10.15 17.34
CA GLY A 88 -8.22 -10.90 16.37
C GLY A 88 -8.43 -10.45 14.91
N PRO A 89 -7.62 -10.97 14.00
CA PRO A 89 -7.56 -10.50 12.59
C PRO A 89 -8.78 -10.88 11.74
N GLY A 90 -9.72 -11.67 12.28
CA GLY A 90 -10.91 -12.14 11.56
C GLY A 90 -12.15 -11.25 11.68
N ARG A 91 -12.17 -10.26 12.58
CA ARG A 91 -13.34 -9.38 12.73
C ARG A 91 -13.21 -8.16 11.84
N VAL A 92 -14.00 -8.14 10.78
CA VAL A 92 -13.99 -7.07 9.79
C VAL A 92 -15.39 -6.51 9.57
N ARG A 93 -15.44 -5.24 9.20
CA ARG A 93 -16.62 -4.61 8.61
C ARG A 93 -16.48 -4.64 7.08
N ILE A 94 -17.54 -5.05 6.40
CA ILE A 94 -17.58 -5.00 4.94
C ILE A 94 -18.06 -3.62 4.50
N VAL A 95 -17.21 -2.89 3.79
CA VAL A 95 -17.56 -1.63 3.14
C VAL A 95 -17.95 -1.95 1.71
N GLN A 96 -19.18 -1.57 1.34
CA GLN A 96 -19.67 -1.77 -0.02
C GLN A 96 -19.12 -0.68 -0.93
N PRO A 97 -18.82 -1.01 -2.20
CA PRO A 97 -18.29 -0.03 -3.15
C PRO A 97 -19.33 1.06 -3.45
N GLU A 98 -18.90 2.31 -3.35
CA GLU A 98 -19.72 3.50 -3.61
C GLU A 98 -18.91 4.60 -4.30
N GLY A 99 -19.62 5.60 -4.84
CA GLY A 99 -19.00 6.82 -5.34
C GLY A 99 -18.64 6.80 -6.82
N LEU A 100 -17.71 7.68 -7.16
CA LEU A 100 -17.40 8.04 -8.55
C LEU A 100 -16.79 6.89 -9.37
N GLN A 101 -16.00 6.01 -8.75
CA GLN A 101 -15.41 4.87 -9.48
C GLN A 101 -16.45 3.81 -9.82
N VAL A 102 -17.46 3.59 -8.96
CA VAL A 102 -18.58 2.69 -9.24
C VAL A 102 -19.46 3.25 -10.36
N ILE A 103 -19.73 4.56 -10.34
CA ILE A 103 -20.48 5.26 -11.39
C ILE A 103 -19.75 5.17 -12.73
N GLU A 104 -18.41 5.29 -12.72
CA GLU A 104 -17.60 5.10 -13.93
C GLU A 104 -17.87 3.76 -14.60
N GLY A 105 -17.94 2.67 -13.83
CA GLY A 105 -18.20 1.31 -14.31
C GLY A 105 -19.60 1.10 -14.96
N ILE A 106 -20.52 2.05 -14.75
CA ILE A 106 -21.84 2.03 -15.43
C ILE A 106 -21.78 2.81 -16.75
N LEU A 107 -20.96 3.87 -16.80
CA LEU A 107 -20.89 4.81 -17.92
C LEU A 107 -19.86 4.44 -18.99
N TYR A 108 -18.84 3.68 -18.61
CA TYR A 108 -17.69 3.38 -19.48
C TYR A 108 -17.45 1.88 -19.62
N PRO A 109 -16.89 1.41 -20.79
CA PRO A 109 -16.59 2.21 -21.99
C PRO A 109 -17.85 2.68 -22.73
N LEU A 110 -18.98 2.00 -22.52
CA LEU A 110 -20.30 2.33 -23.08
C LEU A 110 -21.32 2.34 -21.95
N TYR A 111 -22.22 3.34 -21.97
CA TYR A 111 -23.27 3.44 -20.97
C TYR A 111 -24.20 2.23 -21.05
N ASP A 112 -24.28 1.48 -19.97
CA ASP A 112 -25.21 0.38 -19.81
C ASP A 112 -26.60 0.91 -19.38
N THR A 113 -27.49 1.10 -20.34
CA THR A 113 -28.83 1.65 -20.11
C THR A 113 -29.71 0.73 -19.24
N ALA A 114 -29.42 -0.59 -19.16
CA ALA A 114 -30.13 -1.51 -18.28
C ALA A 114 -29.86 -1.19 -16.80
N ARG A 115 -28.75 -0.50 -16.50
CA ARG A 115 -28.37 -0.09 -15.15
C ARG A 115 -28.77 1.36 -14.79
N THR A 116 -29.70 1.97 -15.55
CA THR A 116 -30.13 3.37 -15.30
C THR A 116 -30.67 3.57 -13.88
N ASN A 117 -31.47 2.66 -13.34
CA ASN A 117 -31.99 2.76 -11.99
C ASN A 117 -30.88 2.64 -10.95
N GLU A 118 -29.91 1.77 -11.16
CA GLU A 118 -28.73 1.68 -10.30
C GLU A 118 -27.92 2.99 -10.35
N LEU A 119 -27.73 3.57 -11.53
CA LEU A 119 -27.02 4.85 -11.66
C LEU A 119 -27.73 5.96 -10.88
N LEU A 120 -29.06 6.04 -10.93
CA LEU A 120 -29.83 7.01 -10.14
C LEU A 120 -29.61 6.80 -8.63
N GLU A 121 -29.71 5.57 -8.15
CA GLU A 121 -29.43 5.23 -6.74
C GLU A 121 -28.01 5.62 -6.32
N ARG A 122 -27.00 5.31 -7.15
CA ARG A 122 -25.60 5.68 -6.87
C ARG A 122 -25.42 7.21 -6.83
N LEU A 123 -26.11 7.96 -7.68
CA LEU A 123 -26.07 9.43 -7.69
C LEU A 123 -26.76 10.04 -6.46
N GLU A 124 -27.87 9.46 -6.00
CA GLU A 124 -28.53 9.88 -4.74
C GLU A 124 -27.59 9.68 -3.55
N ARG A 125 -26.93 8.53 -3.46
CA ARG A 125 -25.93 8.26 -2.42
C ARG A 125 -24.73 9.20 -2.52
N LEU A 126 -24.22 9.46 -3.74
CA LEU A 126 -23.14 10.43 -3.95
C LEU A 126 -23.51 11.81 -3.44
N GLN A 127 -24.74 12.30 -3.73
CA GLN A 127 -25.23 13.59 -3.24
C GLN A 127 -25.35 13.61 -1.71
N ALA A 128 -25.88 12.55 -1.11
CA ALA A 128 -26.01 12.43 0.34
C ALA A 128 -24.63 12.44 1.05
N ASN A 129 -23.64 11.73 0.49
CA ASN A 129 -22.28 11.73 1.02
C ASN A 129 -21.59 13.09 0.80
N ALA A 130 -21.74 13.71 -0.37
CA ALA A 130 -21.20 15.03 -0.68
C ALA A 130 -21.74 16.11 0.27
N ALA A 131 -23.02 16.04 0.64
CA ALA A 131 -23.65 17.00 1.55
C ALA A 131 -22.99 17.02 2.95
N ARG A 132 -22.27 15.97 3.34
CA ARG A 132 -21.55 15.88 4.62
C ARG A 132 -20.29 16.76 4.68
N TYR A 133 -19.72 17.13 3.53
CA TYR A 133 -18.51 17.95 3.50
C TYR A 133 -18.76 19.39 3.93
N LYS A 134 -19.84 20.02 3.45
CA LYS A 134 -20.07 21.44 3.70
C LYS A 134 -20.16 21.80 5.20
N PRO A 135 -20.97 21.12 6.03
CA PRO A 135 -21.00 21.41 7.47
C PRO A 135 -19.66 21.09 8.15
N TYR A 136 -18.92 20.07 7.68
CA TYR A 136 -17.62 19.74 8.20
C TYR A 136 -16.62 20.89 7.96
N PHE A 137 -16.45 21.34 6.71
CA PHE A 137 -15.48 22.39 6.34
C PHE A 137 -15.90 23.81 6.77
N ASN A 138 -17.18 24.04 7.08
CA ASN A 138 -17.62 25.27 7.71
C ASN A 138 -17.19 25.39 9.19
N ASN A 139 -16.96 24.27 9.87
CA ASN A 139 -16.71 24.24 11.31
C ASN A 139 -15.30 23.73 11.67
N ILE A 140 -14.48 23.39 10.69
CA ILE A 140 -13.13 22.88 10.93
C ILE A 140 -12.19 24.01 11.37
N ASP A 141 -11.39 23.74 12.39
CA ASP A 141 -10.25 24.58 12.78
C ASP A 141 -8.97 23.93 12.22
N MET A 142 -8.56 24.38 11.03
CA MET A 142 -7.36 23.86 10.35
C MET A 142 -6.10 24.52 10.87
N LEU A 143 -5.06 23.74 11.09
CA LEU A 143 -3.71 24.22 11.37
C LEU A 143 -2.91 24.35 10.08
N SER A 144 -2.04 25.37 9.95
CA SER A 144 -1.14 25.53 8.79
C SER A 144 -0.34 24.26 8.51
N GLY A 145 0.22 23.61 9.56
CA GLY A 145 0.95 22.35 9.40
C GLY A 145 0.11 21.23 8.80
N GLN A 146 -1.19 21.16 9.11
CA GLN A 146 -2.09 20.19 8.47
C GLN A 146 -2.33 20.49 6.99
N VAL A 147 -2.42 21.78 6.63
CA VAL A 147 -2.57 22.19 5.22
C VAL A 147 -1.35 21.79 4.40
N PHE A 148 -0.13 22.05 4.92
CA PHE A 148 1.11 21.67 4.23
C PHE A 148 1.28 20.15 4.14
N ASP A 149 0.96 19.40 5.21
CA ASP A 149 1.00 17.95 5.20
C ASP A 149 -0.01 17.37 4.19
N ALA A 150 -1.25 17.86 4.19
CA ALA A 150 -2.29 17.46 3.24
C ALA A 150 -1.90 17.78 1.78
N ALA A 151 -1.33 18.96 1.54
CA ALA A 151 -0.85 19.37 0.23
C ALA A 151 0.26 18.43 -0.28
N ARG A 152 1.21 18.08 0.57
CA ARG A 152 2.30 17.14 0.23
C ARG A 152 1.76 15.73 -0.03
N LEU A 153 0.85 15.23 0.82
CA LEU A 153 0.24 13.92 0.64
C LEU A 153 -0.58 13.84 -0.65
N GLU A 154 -1.24 14.93 -1.06
CA GLU A 154 -1.95 14.95 -2.34
C GLU A 154 -0.99 14.87 -3.53
N VAL A 155 0.15 15.56 -3.50
CA VAL A 155 1.16 15.40 -4.55
C VAL A 155 1.66 13.96 -4.60
N PHE A 156 1.89 13.31 -3.47
CA PHE A 156 2.25 11.91 -3.41
C PHE A 156 1.13 11.01 -3.94
N ARG A 157 -0.12 11.28 -3.59
CA ARG A 157 -1.29 10.57 -4.11
C ARG A 157 -1.39 10.67 -5.63
N ILE A 158 -1.15 11.85 -6.19
CA ILE A 158 -1.11 12.06 -7.64
C ILE A 158 0.00 11.24 -8.29
N MET A 159 1.21 11.19 -7.69
CA MET A 159 2.33 10.40 -8.20
C MET A 159 2.05 8.90 -8.18
N ILE A 160 1.29 8.40 -7.21
CA ILE A 160 1.08 6.96 -7.00
C ILE A 160 -0.24 6.52 -7.65
N LEU A 161 -1.36 7.14 -7.30
CA LEU A 161 -2.70 6.75 -7.73
C LEU A 161 -3.18 7.54 -8.95
N GLY A 162 -2.93 8.86 -8.97
CA GLY A 162 -3.43 9.73 -10.02
C GLY A 162 -2.89 9.34 -11.40
N ILE A 163 -1.58 9.31 -11.58
CA ILE A 163 -0.97 9.02 -12.89
C ILE A 163 -0.92 7.53 -13.26
N SER A 164 -1.27 6.62 -12.33
CA SER A 164 -1.42 5.18 -12.63
C SER A 164 -2.80 4.83 -13.19
N GLY A 165 -3.76 5.77 -13.12
CA GLY A 165 -5.12 5.54 -13.57
C GLY A 165 -6.00 4.85 -12.54
N PHE A 166 -5.56 4.73 -11.29
CA PHE A 166 -6.32 4.07 -10.22
C PHE A 166 -7.72 4.65 -10.03
N ASP A 167 -7.86 5.98 -10.01
CA ASP A 167 -9.14 6.66 -9.82
C ASP A 167 -10.06 6.66 -11.06
N ALA A 168 -9.51 6.43 -12.26
CA ALA A 168 -10.23 6.60 -13.54
C ALA A 168 -9.81 5.49 -14.52
N GLN A 169 -10.10 4.24 -14.14
CA GLN A 169 -9.60 3.05 -14.83
C GLN A 169 -10.20 2.84 -16.22
N LEU A 170 -11.42 3.31 -16.46
CA LEU A 170 -12.16 3.08 -17.70
C LEU A 170 -12.20 4.31 -18.60
N SER A 171 -12.40 5.50 -18.04
CA SER A 171 -12.38 6.76 -18.81
C SER A 171 -10.97 7.21 -19.19
N LEU A 172 -9.94 6.77 -18.45
CA LEU A 172 -8.54 7.18 -18.58
C LEU A 172 -8.30 8.70 -18.50
N ASN A 173 -9.25 9.45 -17.88
CA ASN A 173 -9.15 10.91 -17.73
C ASN A 173 -8.19 11.34 -16.60
N CYS A 174 -7.46 10.41 -16.02
CA CYS A 174 -6.68 10.58 -14.80
C CYS A 174 -5.61 11.69 -14.88
N LEU A 175 -5.03 11.97 -16.07
CA LEU A 175 -4.03 13.03 -16.21
C LEU A 175 -4.64 14.43 -16.11
N ASN A 176 -5.85 14.64 -16.66
CA ASN A 176 -6.62 15.87 -16.44
C ASN A 176 -7.07 16.02 -14.99
N GLU A 177 -7.42 14.91 -14.35
CA GLU A 177 -7.78 14.88 -12.93
C GLU A 177 -6.58 15.24 -12.06
N ALA A 178 -5.41 14.67 -12.30
CA ALA A 178 -4.16 15.00 -11.63
C ALA A 178 -3.79 16.49 -11.78
N ALA A 179 -3.94 17.05 -12.99
CA ALA A 179 -3.73 18.47 -13.24
C ALA A 179 -4.70 19.35 -12.43
N THR A 180 -5.95 18.90 -12.29
CA THR A 180 -6.98 19.64 -11.53
C THR A 180 -6.76 19.53 -10.02
N ALA A 181 -6.32 18.36 -9.53
CA ALA A 181 -5.95 18.16 -8.13
C ALA A 181 -4.76 19.06 -7.73
N LEU A 182 -3.71 19.13 -8.57
CA LEU A 182 -2.59 20.07 -8.37
C LEU A 182 -3.04 21.53 -8.32
N GLN A 183 -4.04 21.93 -9.14
CA GLN A 183 -4.61 23.27 -9.06
C GLN A 183 -5.36 23.53 -7.76
N GLY A 184 -6.06 22.51 -7.23
CA GLY A 184 -6.69 22.57 -5.92
C GLY A 184 -5.68 22.84 -4.81
N VAL A 185 -4.59 22.08 -4.79
CA VAL A 185 -3.46 22.28 -3.87
C VAL A 185 -2.85 23.68 -4.05
N GLN A 186 -2.55 24.07 -5.29
CA GLN A 186 -2.01 25.40 -5.58
C GLN A 186 -2.89 26.50 -5.01
N THR A 187 -4.20 26.44 -5.24
CA THR A 187 -5.16 27.44 -4.74
C THR A 187 -5.10 27.59 -3.23
N ALA A 188 -4.91 26.50 -2.49
CA ALA A 188 -4.75 26.54 -1.03
C ALA A 188 -3.41 27.15 -0.62
N ILE A 189 -2.33 26.72 -1.23
CA ILE A 189 -0.96 27.17 -0.88
C ILE A 189 -0.70 28.63 -1.27
N ASP A 190 -1.34 29.14 -2.33
CA ASP A 190 -1.22 30.56 -2.74
C ASP A 190 -1.64 31.53 -1.61
N HIS A 191 -2.47 31.12 -0.66
CA HIS A 191 -2.81 31.93 0.53
C HIS A 191 -1.64 32.14 1.49
N TYR A 192 -0.60 31.32 1.43
CA TYR A 192 0.61 31.46 2.23
C TYR A 192 1.72 32.24 1.51
N GLY A 193 1.52 32.55 0.21
CA GLY A 193 2.53 33.17 -0.63
C GLY A 193 3.61 32.17 -1.07
N GLY A 194 4.69 32.69 -1.63
CA GLY A 194 5.79 31.87 -2.15
C GLY A 194 5.61 31.47 -3.61
N SER A 195 6.65 30.87 -4.19
CA SER A 195 6.66 30.40 -5.58
C SER A 195 6.98 28.91 -5.61
N ILE A 196 5.96 28.10 -5.83
CA ILE A 196 6.07 26.65 -6.00
C ILE A 196 5.72 26.31 -7.45
N PRO A 197 6.44 25.40 -8.14
CA PRO A 197 6.31 25.19 -9.58
C PRO A 197 5.11 24.32 -9.96
N PHE A 198 3.89 24.67 -9.51
CA PHE A 198 2.67 23.96 -9.87
C PHE A 198 2.31 24.11 -11.36
N GLN A 199 2.49 25.33 -11.91
CA GLN A 199 2.10 25.62 -13.29
C GLN A 199 2.84 24.77 -14.33
N PRO A 200 4.17 24.57 -14.26
CA PRO A 200 4.85 23.66 -15.18
C PRO A 200 4.32 22.22 -15.13
N ALA A 201 4.02 21.69 -13.93
CA ALA A 201 3.47 20.36 -13.74
C ALA A 201 2.07 20.21 -14.36
N THR A 202 1.17 21.16 -14.07
CA THR A 202 -0.19 21.15 -14.64
C THR A 202 -0.18 21.31 -16.16
N THR A 203 0.73 22.11 -16.69
CA THR A 203 0.90 22.29 -18.15
C THR A 203 1.40 21.00 -18.79
N TYR A 204 2.39 20.34 -18.17
CA TYR A 204 2.90 19.05 -18.69
C TYR A 204 1.80 17.98 -18.74
N LEU A 205 1.01 17.82 -17.66
CA LEU A 205 -0.10 16.87 -17.61
C LEU A 205 -1.13 17.12 -18.71
N ARG A 206 -1.50 18.38 -18.95
CA ARG A 206 -2.49 18.74 -19.97
C ARG A 206 -2.01 18.60 -21.40
N ASN A 207 -0.72 18.85 -21.64
CA ASN A 207 -0.12 18.74 -22.95
C ASN A 207 0.21 17.29 -23.35
N ASN A 208 0.18 16.35 -22.39
CA ASN A 208 0.45 14.94 -22.61
C ASN A 208 -0.72 14.09 -22.09
N PRO A 209 -1.92 14.20 -22.69
CA PRO A 209 -3.14 13.58 -22.19
C PRO A 209 -3.26 12.07 -22.46
N ASP A 210 -2.42 11.50 -23.34
CA ASP A 210 -2.44 10.08 -23.64
C ASP A 210 -1.91 9.27 -22.46
N PHE A 211 -2.78 8.46 -21.88
CA PHE A 211 -2.45 7.65 -20.72
C PHE A 211 -1.33 6.64 -20.97
N ASN A 212 -1.32 6.00 -22.15
CA ASN A 212 -0.35 4.95 -22.45
C ASN A 212 1.04 5.52 -22.77
N ASP A 213 1.09 6.69 -23.43
CA ASP A 213 2.33 7.33 -23.86
C ASP A 213 2.90 8.32 -22.83
N PHE A 214 2.18 8.57 -21.72
CA PHE A 214 2.60 9.51 -20.68
C PHE A 214 3.91 9.07 -20.02
N ASN A 215 4.89 9.98 -19.96
CA ASN A 215 6.18 9.72 -19.31
C ASN A 215 6.12 10.02 -17.81
N ARG A 216 5.79 9.03 -17.02
CA ARG A 216 5.62 9.10 -15.57
C ARG A 216 6.92 9.35 -14.84
N ALA A 217 8.00 8.71 -15.29
CA ALA A 217 9.33 8.90 -14.73
C ALA A 217 9.78 10.38 -14.82
N LEU A 218 9.60 10.98 -16.00
CA LEU A 218 9.89 12.40 -16.24
C LEU A 218 8.99 13.30 -15.39
N PHE A 219 7.69 13.00 -15.33
CA PHE A 219 6.74 13.78 -14.52
C PHE A 219 7.14 13.81 -13.05
N ILE A 220 7.50 12.66 -12.49
CA ILE A 220 7.88 12.55 -11.08
C ILE A 220 9.16 13.32 -10.80
N THR A 221 10.21 13.06 -11.57
CA THR A 221 11.55 13.62 -11.30
C THR A 221 11.63 15.12 -11.61
N THR A 222 10.98 15.58 -12.68
CA THR A 222 11.13 16.96 -13.18
C THR A 222 10.05 17.91 -12.66
N TYR A 223 8.86 17.39 -12.33
CA TYR A 223 7.72 18.26 -11.97
C TYR A 223 7.19 18.02 -10.56
N ALA A 224 6.94 16.76 -10.17
CA ALA A 224 6.30 16.47 -8.88
C ALA A 224 7.26 16.61 -7.69
N ASN A 225 8.48 16.07 -7.74
CA ASN A 225 9.49 16.23 -6.69
C ASN A 225 9.86 17.69 -6.42
N PRO A 226 10.02 18.58 -7.43
CA PRO A 226 10.20 20.02 -7.20
C PRO A 226 9.03 20.69 -6.47
N ILE A 227 7.78 20.22 -6.65
CA ILE A 227 6.62 20.75 -5.91
C ILE A 227 6.76 20.40 -4.43
N THR A 228 6.98 19.13 -4.08
CA THR A 228 7.12 18.71 -2.68
C THR A 228 8.33 19.36 -2.00
N THR A 229 9.43 19.53 -2.72
CA THR A 229 10.61 20.29 -2.26
C THR A 229 10.26 21.77 -2.02
N GLY A 230 9.46 22.36 -2.90
CA GLY A 230 8.97 23.73 -2.76
C GLY A 230 8.07 23.91 -1.54
N LEU A 231 7.16 22.94 -1.30
CA LEU A 231 6.28 22.92 -0.12
C LEU A 231 7.11 22.86 1.17
N ALA A 232 8.06 21.93 1.29
CA ALA A 232 8.90 21.80 2.47
C ALA A 232 9.75 23.06 2.72
N ARG A 233 10.25 23.69 1.65
CA ARG A 233 11.00 24.96 1.76
C ARG A 233 10.11 26.09 2.27
N LEU A 234 8.91 26.25 1.72
CA LEU A 234 7.96 27.29 2.12
C LEU A 234 7.52 27.11 3.58
N GLU A 235 7.20 25.87 3.98
CA GLU A 235 6.86 25.50 5.36
C GLU A 235 7.97 25.92 6.34
N GLY A 236 9.24 25.62 5.99
CA GLY A 236 10.40 26.03 6.79
C GLY A 236 10.59 27.55 6.84
N GLN A 237 10.40 28.27 5.72
CA GLN A 237 10.51 29.74 5.68
C GLN A 237 9.45 30.46 6.52
N LEU A 238 8.27 29.88 6.59
CA LEU A 238 7.15 30.40 7.39
C LEU A 238 7.19 29.94 8.86
N HIS A 239 8.20 29.14 9.23
CA HIS A 239 8.33 28.55 10.58
C HIS A 239 7.08 27.83 11.05
N ILE A 240 6.38 27.14 10.14
CA ILE A 240 5.17 26.38 10.45
C ILE A 240 5.56 25.14 11.26
N PRO A 241 4.96 24.89 12.44
CA PRO A 241 5.26 23.72 13.23
C PRO A 241 4.83 22.44 12.50
N ALA A 242 5.73 21.46 12.42
CA ALA A 242 5.41 20.16 11.86
C ALA A 242 4.37 19.43 12.73
N ILE A 243 3.38 18.87 12.09
CA ILE A 243 2.40 17.96 12.73
C ILE A 243 3.06 16.58 12.85
N ARG A 244 2.91 15.94 14.01
CA ARG A 244 3.45 14.60 14.22
C ARG A 244 2.32 13.59 14.30
N TYR A 245 2.33 12.63 13.38
CA TYR A 245 1.47 11.45 13.38
C TYR A 245 2.33 10.19 13.41
N ASN A 246 1.85 9.16 14.08
CA ASN A 246 2.44 7.84 13.94
C ASN A 246 1.93 7.23 12.62
N ARG A 247 2.76 7.28 11.58
CA ARG A 247 2.48 6.68 10.27
C ARG A 247 3.77 6.23 9.59
N LEU A 248 3.65 5.30 8.65
CA LEU A 248 4.78 4.74 7.93
C LEU A 248 5.58 5.81 7.16
N LEU A 249 4.91 6.66 6.40
CA LEU A 249 5.55 7.78 5.70
C LEU A 249 5.81 8.92 6.68
N ARG A 250 7.08 9.23 6.91
CA ARG A 250 7.51 10.29 7.82
C ARG A 250 7.04 11.66 7.36
N GLN A 251 6.62 12.49 8.30
CA GLN A 251 6.14 13.85 8.01
C GLN A 251 7.25 14.79 7.52
N ASP A 252 8.48 14.53 7.87
CA ASP A 252 9.66 15.29 7.45
C ASP A 252 10.27 14.81 6.12
N ALA A 253 9.73 13.76 5.51
CA ALA A 253 10.10 13.33 4.17
C ALA A 253 9.74 14.41 3.14
N ILE A 254 10.74 14.87 2.38
CA ILE A 254 10.56 15.89 1.34
C ILE A 254 10.02 15.25 0.06
N THR A 255 10.54 14.08 -0.29
CA THR A 255 10.08 13.26 -1.41
C THR A 255 9.77 11.85 -0.94
N LEU A 256 8.99 11.09 -1.74
CA LEU A 256 8.76 9.66 -1.50
C LEU A 256 10.04 8.80 -1.56
N PHE A 257 11.10 9.35 -2.12
CA PHE A 257 12.34 8.62 -2.43
C PHE A 257 13.48 8.99 -1.49
N ASP A 258 13.25 9.82 -0.48
CA ASP A 258 14.25 10.10 0.55
C ASP A 258 14.64 8.78 1.22
N LYS A 259 15.94 8.63 1.58
CA LYS A 259 16.47 7.36 2.09
C LYS A 259 15.78 6.87 3.35
N ASP A 260 15.25 7.79 4.13
CA ASP A 260 14.58 7.60 5.41
C ASP A 260 13.11 8.06 5.37
N ALA A 261 12.49 8.12 4.17
CA ALA A 261 11.09 8.53 4.03
C ALA A 261 10.11 7.62 4.79
N PHE A 262 10.47 6.36 5.00
CA PHE A 262 9.61 5.37 5.63
C PHE A 262 10.21 4.89 6.96
N ASP A 263 9.39 4.88 8.01
CA ASP A 263 9.79 4.44 9.35
C ASP A 263 9.61 2.93 9.51
N PRO A 264 10.70 2.14 9.66
CA PRO A 264 10.58 0.69 9.86
C PRO A 264 9.89 0.29 11.17
N ASP A 265 9.82 1.19 12.15
CA ASP A 265 9.19 0.94 13.45
C ASP A 265 7.71 1.40 13.51
N ALA A 266 7.16 1.95 12.40
CA ALA A 266 5.80 2.52 12.37
C ALA A 266 4.69 1.53 12.78
N TYR A 267 4.88 0.24 12.49
CA TYR A 267 3.94 -0.83 12.85
C TYR A 267 4.40 -1.66 14.04
N ALA A 268 5.33 -1.15 14.86
CA ALA A 268 5.66 -1.78 16.12
C ALA A 268 4.47 -1.68 17.11
N PRO A 269 4.29 -2.65 18.02
CA PRO A 269 3.17 -2.64 18.97
C PRO A 269 3.13 -1.40 19.89
N GLY A 270 4.28 -0.77 20.10
CA GLY A 270 4.45 0.44 20.89
C GLY A 270 5.86 1.00 20.74
N SER A 271 6.11 2.20 21.25
CA SER A 271 7.41 2.86 21.13
C SER A 271 8.55 2.10 21.82
N GLU A 272 8.27 1.35 22.87
CA GLU A 272 9.21 0.49 23.61
C GLU A 272 9.70 -0.70 22.77
N TYR A 273 8.91 -1.09 21.74
CA TYR A 273 9.27 -2.14 20.77
C TYR A 273 10.19 -1.63 19.65
N GLY A 274 10.48 -0.34 19.62
CA GLY A 274 11.35 0.26 18.61
C GLY A 274 12.73 -0.39 18.55
N SER A 275 13.30 -0.35 17.35
CA SER A 275 14.57 -1.01 17.03
C SER A 275 15.76 -0.26 17.63
N THR A 276 16.72 -1.00 18.20
CA THR A 276 18.03 -0.49 18.62
C THR A 276 19.15 -1.35 18.03
N VAL A 277 20.34 -0.81 17.94
CA VAL A 277 21.51 -1.55 17.42
C VAL A 277 21.72 -2.87 18.17
N LYS A 278 21.51 -2.87 19.51
CA LYS A 278 21.67 -4.06 20.35
C LYS A 278 20.55 -5.08 20.13
N LYS A 279 19.29 -4.64 20.01
CA LYS A 279 18.15 -5.52 19.67
C LYS A 279 18.35 -6.16 18.30
N ILE A 280 18.78 -5.38 17.30
CA ILE A 280 19.07 -5.86 15.94
C ILE A 280 20.18 -6.93 15.95
N ALA A 281 21.28 -6.68 16.67
CA ALA A 281 22.39 -7.64 16.77
C ALA A 281 21.98 -8.94 17.46
N LEU A 282 21.20 -8.86 18.54
CA LEU A 282 20.64 -10.01 19.24
C LEU A 282 19.68 -10.78 18.32
N GLY A 283 18.74 -10.08 17.66
CA GLY A 283 17.77 -10.67 16.72
C GLY A 283 18.44 -11.39 15.57
N LYS A 284 19.51 -10.80 14.99
CA LYS A 284 20.31 -11.43 13.93
C LYS A 284 20.92 -12.77 14.38
N ARG A 285 21.43 -12.83 15.61
CA ARG A 285 21.97 -14.07 16.16
C ARG A 285 20.87 -15.12 16.37
N LEU A 286 19.75 -14.74 16.99
CA LEU A 286 18.58 -15.60 17.22
C LEU A 286 17.99 -16.13 15.90
N PHE A 287 17.91 -15.30 14.89
CA PHE A 287 17.40 -15.64 13.56
C PHE A 287 18.15 -16.79 12.89
N SER A 288 19.45 -16.92 13.17
CA SER A 288 20.30 -17.96 12.61
C SER A 288 20.50 -19.16 13.56
N ASP A 289 19.96 -19.10 14.78
CA ASP A 289 20.20 -20.13 15.80
C ASP A 289 19.06 -21.18 15.79
N PRO A 290 19.37 -22.48 15.61
CA PRO A 290 18.38 -23.54 15.62
C PRO A 290 17.81 -23.82 17.03
N VAL A 291 18.35 -23.22 18.10
CA VAL A 291 17.88 -23.37 19.49
C VAL A 291 16.39 -23.02 19.63
N LEU A 292 15.86 -22.17 18.76
CA LEU A 292 14.47 -21.73 18.79
C LEU A 292 13.49 -22.81 18.31
N SER A 293 13.89 -23.74 17.43
CA SER A 293 12.98 -24.81 16.97
C SER A 293 12.82 -25.92 17.98
N GLY A 294 11.67 -26.59 17.99
CA GLY A 294 11.38 -27.70 18.92
C GLY A 294 12.42 -28.82 18.84
N THR A 295 12.84 -29.15 17.62
CA THR A 295 13.85 -30.19 17.33
C THR A 295 15.30 -29.73 17.52
N GLY A 296 15.56 -28.40 17.57
CA GLY A 296 16.92 -27.85 17.60
C GLY A 296 17.65 -27.99 16.26
N THR A 297 16.94 -28.17 15.12
CA THR A 297 17.55 -28.45 13.80
C THR A 297 17.22 -27.40 12.75
N ARG A 298 16.28 -26.49 13.00
CA ARG A 298 15.83 -25.47 12.06
C ARG A 298 15.94 -24.08 12.69
N SER A 299 16.38 -23.10 11.94
CA SER A 299 16.36 -21.69 12.28
C SER A 299 15.51 -20.90 11.28
N CYS A 300 15.22 -19.62 11.55
CA CYS A 300 14.54 -18.74 10.57
C CYS A 300 15.37 -18.64 9.27
N ALA A 301 16.70 -18.59 9.39
CA ALA A 301 17.63 -18.55 8.25
C ALA A 301 17.63 -19.86 7.40
N SER A 302 17.03 -20.95 7.88
CA SER A 302 16.88 -22.19 7.08
C SER A 302 15.92 -21.99 5.91
N CYS A 303 14.89 -21.13 6.07
CA CYS A 303 13.92 -20.79 5.01
C CYS A 303 14.17 -19.38 4.48
N HIS A 304 14.42 -18.40 5.33
CA HIS A 304 14.70 -17.01 4.92
C HIS A 304 16.21 -16.79 4.80
N ARG A 305 16.78 -17.22 3.69
CA ARG A 305 18.24 -17.26 3.46
C ARG A 305 18.78 -15.86 3.08
N PRO A 306 19.73 -15.30 3.86
CA PRO A 306 20.30 -13.97 3.57
C PRO A 306 21.00 -13.89 2.20
N ASP A 307 21.58 -14.99 1.72
CA ASP A 307 22.25 -15.11 0.41
C ASP A 307 21.27 -15.23 -0.77
N ARG A 308 19.94 -15.32 -0.50
CA ARG A 308 18.87 -15.41 -1.50
C ARG A 308 17.78 -14.36 -1.27
N ALA A 309 18.18 -13.14 -0.95
CA ALA A 309 17.26 -12.05 -0.65
C ALA A 309 16.18 -12.44 0.40
N PHE A 310 16.56 -13.27 1.39
CA PHE A 310 15.68 -13.79 2.44
C PHE A 310 14.46 -14.60 1.94
N ALA A 311 14.57 -15.23 0.78
CA ALA A 311 13.74 -16.33 0.30
C ALA A 311 14.55 -17.64 0.31
N ASP A 312 13.94 -18.79 -0.06
CA ASP A 312 14.68 -20.07 -0.12
C ASP A 312 14.96 -20.54 -1.56
N GLY A 313 14.26 -20.00 -2.54
CA GLY A 313 14.38 -20.38 -3.94
C GLY A 313 13.69 -21.72 -4.26
N LEU A 314 12.81 -22.21 -3.38
CA LEU A 314 12.04 -23.44 -3.55
C LEU A 314 10.59 -23.12 -3.83
N GLN A 315 9.88 -23.99 -4.53
CA GLN A 315 8.43 -23.86 -4.70
C GLN A 315 7.73 -23.85 -3.35
N ALA A 316 8.11 -24.77 -2.47
CA ALA A 316 7.71 -24.80 -1.06
C ALA A 316 8.80 -25.51 -0.26
N ASN A 317 9.00 -25.08 0.98
CA ASN A 317 9.94 -25.73 1.91
C ASN A 317 9.32 -26.99 2.52
N THR A 318 10.14 -27.84 3.15
CA THR A 318 9.67 -29.05 3.82
C THR A 318 9.06 -28.75 5.20
N VAL A 319 8.09 -29.55 5.60
CA VAL A 319 7.62 -29.63 6.98
C VAL A 319 8.78 -30.08 7.89
N ILE A 320 8.93 -29.49 9.08
CA ILE A 320 10.01 -29.89 10.00
C ILE A 320 9.92 -31.35 10.36
N GLY A 321 11.04 -32.08 10.23
CA GLY A 321 11.09 -33.51 10.53
C GLY A 321 10.37 -34.43 9.53
N SER A 322 9.89 -33.92 8.38
CA SER A 322 9.20 -34.66 7.33
C SER A 322 9.77 -34.35 5.93
N GLN A 323 9.38 -35.16 4.94
CA GLN A 323 9.60 -34.88 3.52
C GLN A 323 8.38 -34.18 2.87
N ASP A 324 7.29 -34.01 3.61
CA ASP A 324 6.10 -33.30 3.12
C ASP A 324 6.43 -31.83 2.89
N LEU A 325 5.78 -31.20 1.93
CA LEU A 325 5.96 -29.79 1.61
C LEU A 325 4.98 -28.92 2.40
N LEU A 326 5.41 -27.72 2.73
CA LEU A 326 4.54 -26.64 3.18
C LEU A 326 3.58 -26.25 2.05
N SER A 327 2.42 -25.70 2.39
CA SER A 327 1.39 -25.34 1.40
C SER A 327 1.73 -24.09 0.60
N ARG A 328 2.61 -23.24 1.14
CA ARG A 328 2.92 -21.92 0.56
C ARG A 328 4.42 -21.73 0.38
N ASN A 329 4.77 -20.94 -0.64
CA ASN A 329 6.12 -20.48 -0.90
C ASN A 329 6.66 -19.61 0.24
N THR A 330 7.99 -19.61 0.44
CA THR A 330 8.68 -18.78 1.43
C THR A 330 8.87 -17.35 0.88
N PRO A 331 8.13 -16.33 1.39
CA PRO A 331 8.30 -14.95 0.93
C PRO A 331 9.59 -14.34 1.45
N THR A 332 10.12 -13.34 0.73
CA THR A 332 11.22 -12.52 1.23
C THR A 332 10.84 -11.74 2.48
N LEU A 333 11.82 -11.52 3.38
CA LEU A 333 11.68 -10.60 4.53
C LEU A 333 12.17 -9.18 4.22
N LEU A 334 12.76 -8.94 3.04
CA LEU A 334 13.16 -7.59 2.64
C LEU A 334 11.93 -6.68 2.60
N ASN A 335 12.03 -5.53 3.27
CA ASN A 335 10.96 -4.54 3.39
C ASN A 335 9.67 -5.03 4.11
N ALA A 336 9.69 -6.19 4.79
CA ALA A 336 8.53 -6.71 5.52
C ALA A 336 8.05 -5.75 6.62
N ALA A 337 8.95 -4.97 7.21
CA ALA A 337 8.64 -3.96 8.23
C ALA A 337 7.75 -2.81 7.70
N LEU A 338 7.68 -2.62 6.39
CA LEU A 338 6.91 -1.55 5.75
C LEU A 338 5.49 -2.02 5.36
N GLN A 339 4.93 -3.00 6.08
CA GLN A 339 3.62 -3.60 5.81
C GLN A 339 2.80 -3.66 7.10
N PRO A 340 1.55 -3.16 7.12
CA PRO A 340 0.69 -3.16 8.31
C PRO A 340 0.09 -4.53 8.62
N ALA A 341 0.21 -5.50 7.68
CA ALA A 341 -0.27 -6.85 7.87
C ALA A 341 0.63 -7.86 7.13
N LEU A 342 0.80 -9.03 7.71
CA LEU A 342 1.82 -10.01 7.38
C LEU A 342 1.21 -11.37 7.04
N PHE A 343 2.01 -12.29 6.50
CA PHE A 343 1.60 -13.50 5.80
C PHE A 343 0.85 -13.22 4.49
N TYR A 344 0.64 -14.23 3.67
CA TYR A 344 -0.13 -14.10 2.42
C TYR A 344 -1.62 -13.83 2.65
N ASP A 345 -2.14 -14.18 3.84
CA ASP A 345 -3.54 -14.06 4.23
C ASP A 345 -3.81 -12.96 5.27
N LEU A 346 -2.81 -12.12 5.57
CA LEU A 346 -2.90 -10.97 6.47
C LEU A 346 -3.39 -11.32 7.89
N ARG A 347 -2.97 -12.47 8.44
CA ARG A 347 -3.42 -12.92 9.76
C ARG A 347 -2.62 -12.36 10.94
N ALA A 348 -1.46 -11.76 10.70
CA ALA A 348 -0.66 -11.11 11.74
C ALA A 348 -0.51 -9.60 11.45
N ASN A 349 -0.62 -8.77 12.49
CA ASN A 349 -0.56 -7.31 12.38
C ASN A 349 0.82 -6.73 12.73
N THR A 350 1.66 -7.48 13.43
CA THR A 350 3.00 -7.06 13.81
C THR A 350 4.03 -8.15 13.49
N LEU A 351 5.30 -7.77 13.37
CA LEU A 351 6.39 -8.73 13.19
C LEU A 351 6.57 -9.62 14.42
N GLU A 352 6.24 -9.11 15.59
CA GLU A 352 6.21 -9.86 16.85
C GLU A 352 5.16 -10.98 16.79
N ASP A 353 3.93 -10.67 16.37
CA ASP A 353 2.86 -11.67 16.19
C ASP A 353 3.23 -12.71 15.14
N GLN A 354 3.83 -12.27 14.02
CA GLN A 354 4.31 -13.18 12.99
C GLN A 354 5.37 -14.14 13.51
N ALA A 355 6.37 -13.63 14.24
CA ALA A 355 7.41 -14.47 14.82
C ALA A 355 6.83 -15.46 15.85
N TRP A 356 5.85 -15.02 16.65
CA TRP A 356 5.11 -15.86 17.58
C TRP A 356 4.40 -17.01 16.85
N GLU A 357 3.63 -16.72 15.81
CA GLU A 357 2.89 -17.75 15.05
C GLU A 357 3.83 -18.77 14.39
N VAL A 358 4.90 -18.29 13.72
CA VAL A 358 5.88 -19.20 13.08
C VAL A 358 6.57 -20.10 14.10
N LEU A 359 6.89 -19.56 15.29
CA LEU A 359 7.54 -20.34 16.36
C LEU A 359 6.63 -21.48 16.86
N HIS A 360 5.31 -21.23 16.96
CA HIS A 360 4.32 -22.21 17.43
C HIS A 360 3.79 -23.13 16.32
N ASN A 361 4.07 -22.84 15.06
CA ASN A 361 3.59 -23.66 13.94
C ASN A 361 4.27 -25.03 13.95
N GLU A 362 3.46 -26.09 14.12
CA GLU A 362 3.92 -27.47 14.19
C GLU A 362 4.61 -27.94 12.90
N LYS A 363 4.28 -27.34 11.76
CA LYS A 363 4.88 -27.68 10.46
C LYS A 363 6.16 -26.90 10.17
N GLU A 364 6.41 -25.77 10.86
CA GLU A 364 7.55 -24.88 10.62
C GLU A 364 8.61 -25.01 11.71
N MET A 365 8.40 -24.41 12.90
CA MET A 365 9.38 -24.41 13.98
C MET A 365 9.08 -25.46 15.06
N GLN A 366 7.85 -25.93 15.17
CA GLN A 366 7.41 -26.98 16.11
C GLN A 366 7.88 -26.71 17.56
N SER A 367 7.74 -25.45 18.01
CA SER A 367 8.28 -24.99 19.28
C SER A 367 7.21 -24.23 20.09
N SER A 368 7.64 -23.57 21.14
CA SER A 368 6.87 -22.53 21.82
C SER A 368 7.82 -21.45 22.32
N ALA A 369 7.29 -20.23 22.53
CA ALA A 369 8.09 -19.15 23.07
C ALA A 369 8.65 -19.48 24.46
N GLN A 370 7.88 -20.19 25.29
CA GLN A 370 8.30 -20.64 26.63
C GLN A 370 9.44 -21.65 26.54
N LEU A 371 9.37 -22.62 25.63
CA LEU A 371 10.44 -23.59 25.41
C LEU A 371 11.73 -22.93 24.96
N ALA A 372 11.62 -22.02 23.96
CA ALA A 372 12.75 -21.24 23.43
C ALA A 372 13.42 -20.41 24.55
N VAL A 373 12.62 -19.62 25.29
CA VAL A 373 13.10 -18.82 26.44
C VAL A 373 13.75 -19.71 27.50
N GLY A 374 13.16 -20.87 27.83
CA GLY A 374 13.74 -21.82 28.80
C GLY A 374 15.13 -22.34 28.38
N ARG A 375 15.36 -22.54 27.08
CA ARG A 375 16.68 -22.91 26.54
C ARG A 375 17.66 -21.75 26.59
N LEU A 376 17.24 -20.56 26.15
CA LEU A 376 18.07 -19.34 26.11
C LEU A 376 18.54 -18.93 27.52
N ARG A 377 17.70 -19.05 28.55
CA ARG A 377 18.05 -18.78 29.95
C ARG A 377 19.17 -19.68 30.52
N ARG A 378 19.39 -20.85 29.92
CA ARG A 378 20.48 -21.76 30.31
C ARG A 378 21.82 -21.37 29.69
N ASP A 379 21.84 -20.48 28.72
CA ASP A 379 23.05 -19.97 28.10
C ASP A 379 23.40 -18.58 28.65
N SER A 380 24.49 -18.49 29.43
CA SER A 380 24.95 -17.24 30.02
C SER A 380 25.34 -16.18 28.98
N ALA A 381 25.68 -16.57 27.75
CA ALA A 381 25.95 -15.63 26.67
C ALA A 381 24.66 -14.95 26.21
N TYR A 382 23.56 -15.70 26.05
CA TYR A 382 22.26 -15.11 25.74
C TYR A 382 21.74 -14.26 26.90
N CYS A 383 21.87 -14.67 28.16
CA CYS A 383 21.47 -13.84 29.29
C CYS A 383 22.16 -12.46 29.27
N ARG A 384 23.45 -12.38 28.92
CA ARG A 384 24.17 -11.11 28.81
C ARG A 384 23.65 -10.28 27.61
N LEU A 385 23.44 -10.91 26.45
CA LEU A 385 22.97 -10.21 25.25
C LEU A 385 21.57 -9.62 25.44
N PHE A 386 20.66 -10.35 26.11
CA PHE A 386 19.34 -9.84 26.45
C PHE A 386 19.42 -8.69 27.46
N ALA A 387 20.22 -8.82 28.54
CA ALA A 387 20.40 -7.73 29.48
C ALA A 387 20.97 -6.46 28.83
N ASP A 388 21.84 -6.61 27.83
CA ASP A 388 22.38 -5.49 27.07
C ASP A 388 21.36 -4.85 26.12
N ALA A 389 20.49 -5.67 25.53
CA ALA A 389 19.48 -5.20 24.55
C ALA A 389 18.23 -4.63 25.24
N PHE A 390 17.89 -5.12 26.42
CA PHE A 390 16.71 -4.77 27.23
C PHE A 390 17.11 -4.39 28.64
N PRO A 391 17.76 -3.24 28.88
CA PRO A 391 18.21 -2.82 30.18
C PRO A 391 17.05 -2.65 31.17
N ALA A 392 17.24 -3.01 32.42
CA ALA A 392 16.26 -2.86 33.49
C ALA A 392 15.80 -1.38 33.59
N GLY A 393 14.50 -1.15 33.66
CA GLY A 393 13.92 0.20 33.69
C GLY A 393 13.51 0.77 32.31
N SER A 394 13.72 0.04 31.23
CA SER A 394 13.21 0.41 29.90
C SER A 394 11.72 0.10 29.67
N ASP A 395 11.07 -0.59 30.63
CA ASP A 395 9.64 -0.88 30.61
C ASP A 395 8.85 0.19 31.35
N PRO A 396 8.05 0.99 30.63
CA PRO A 396 7.18 1.99 31.26
C PRO A 396 6.06 1.37 32.13
N ALA A 397 5.78 0.06 32.00
CA ALA A 397 4.81 -0.67 32.79
C ALA A 397 5.44 -1.35 34.04
N ALA A 398 6.73 -1.20 34.30
CA ALA A 398 7.38 -1.79 35.44
C ALA A 398 6.84 -1.19 36.77
N ILE A 399 6.23 -2.03 37.61
CA ILE A 399 5.73 -1.61 38.92
C ILE A 399 6.96 -1.46 39.84
N PRO A 400 7.20 -0.28 40.43
CA PRO A 400 8.31 -0.10 41.39
C PRO A 400 8.18 -1.07 42.56
N GLY A 401 9.24 -1.87 42.83
CA GLY A 401 9.29 -2.84 43.93
C GLY A 401 8.77 -4.24 43.59
N SER A 402 8.42 -4.53 42.32
CA SER A 402 8.19 -5.91 41.87
C SER A 402 9.49 -6.73 41.86
N ASP A 403 9.37 -8.06 41.98
CA ASP A 403 10.51 -8.99 41.85
C ASP A 403 11.29 -8.73 40.55
N PRO A 404 12.62 -8.85 40.55
CA PRO A 404 13.42 -8.67 39.34
C PRO A 404 12.90 -9.61 38.24
N ARG A 405 12.67 -9.04 37.07
CA ARG A 405 12.19 -9.82 35.90
C ARG A 405 13.11 -11.01 35.63
N PRO A 406 12.54 -12.12 35.12
CA PRO A 406 13.38 -13.17 34.59
C PRO A 406 14.32 -12.55 33.52
N ALA A 407 15.56 -13.03 33.46
CA ALA A 407 16.63 -12.50 32.62
C ALA A 407 16.29 -12.48 31.10
N ILE A 408 15.25 -13.15 30.67
CA ILE A 408 14.74 -13.21 29.30
C ILE A 408 13.25 -13.52 29.39
N ASP A 409 12.40 -12.77 28.68
CA ASP A 409 10.99 -13.09 28.54
C ASP A 409 10.58 -13.33 27.06
N THR A 410 9.32 -13.68 26.87
CA THR A 410 8.79 -14.00 25.53
C THR A 410 8.61 -12.75 24.66
N LEU A 411 8.27 -11.60 25.23
CA LEU A 411 8.09 -10.34 24.50
C LEU A 411 9.44 -9.82 24.02
N GLU A 412 10.47 -9.87 24.87
CA GLU A 412 11.84 -9.51 24.50
C GLU A 412 12.38 -10.38 23.37
N LEU A 413 12.09 -11.71 23.41
CA LEU A 413 12.47 -12.62 22.34
C LEU A 413 11.81 -12.24 21.00
N MET A 414 10.49 -12.01 21.00
CA MET A 414 9.76 -11.62 19.79
C MET A 414 10.24 -10.26 19.28
N ASN A 415 10.43 -9.29 20.17
CA ASN A 415 10.90 -7.96 19.78
C ASN A 415 12.34 -7.97 19.22
N ALA A 416 13.24 -8.78 19.76
CA ALA A 416 14.59 -8.92 19.20
C ALA A 416 14.56 -9.47 17.77
N LEU A 417 13.74 -10.52 17.50
CA LEU A 417 13.56 -11.08 16.17
C LEU A 417 12.94 -10.03 15.22
N ALA A 418 11.89 -9.34 15.65
CA ALA A 418 11.24 -8.28 14.90
C ALA A 418 12.18 -7.11 14.59
N ALA A 419 13.00 -6.68 15.56
CA ALA A 419 13.99 -5.61 15.35
C ALA A 419 15.02 -5.98 14.27
N TYR A 420 15.44 -7.23 14.18
CA TYR A 420 16.30 -7.67 13.09
C TYR A 420 15.57 -7.60 11.74
N VAL A 421 14.33 -8.08 11.66
CA VAL A 421 13.55 -8.00 10.41
C VAL A 421 13.30 -6.53 10.01
N ARG A 422 13.02 -5.63 10.96
CA ARG A 422 12.90 -4.18 10.71
C ARG A 422 14.19 -3.59 10.11
N SER A 423 15.35 -4.12 10.45
CA SER A 423 16.62 -3.68 9.87
C SER A 423 16.84 -4.11 8.39
N LEU A 424 15.96 -4.96 7.85
CA LEU A 424 16.06 -5.47 6.47
C LEU A 424 15.38 -4.57 5.43
N VAL A 425 15.18 -3.30 5.72
CA VAL A 425 14.65 -2.33 4.75
C VAL A 425 15.72 -2.00 3.71
N ARG A 426 15.34 -2.08 2.43
CA ARG A 426 16.19 -1.84 1.25
C ARG A 426 15.44 -0.97 0.24
N LEU A 427 15.47 0.36 0.46
CA LEU A 427 14.95 1.38 -0.47
C LEU A 427 16.13 2.15 -1.10
N ASN A 428 17.08 1.40 -1.66
CA ASN A 428 18.35 1.91 -2.19
C ASN A 428 18.73 1.26 -3.53
N SER A 429 17.73 0.92 -4.31
CA SER A 429 17.88 0.35 -5.66
C SER A 429 18.27 1.42 -6.70
N ARG A 430 18.57 0.98 -7.92
CA ARG A 430 18.86 1.88 -9.06
C ARG A 430 17.65 2.77 -9.39
N PHE A 431 16.43 2.23 -9.27
CA PHE A 431 15.20 3.01 -9.40
C PHE A 431 15.15 4.15 -8.36
N ASP A 432 15.47 3.86 -7.09
CA ASP A 432 15.46 4.89 -6.05
C ASP A 432 16.49 5.98 -6.31
N ASP A 433 17.68 5.63 -6.79
CA ASP A 433 18.72 6.60 -7.15
C ASP A 433 18.26 7.47 -8.33
N TYR A 434 17.64 6.87 -9.36
CA TYR A 434 17.05 7.61 -10.49
C TYR A 434 15.99 8.62 -10.02
N MET A 435 15.08 8.19 -9.16
CA MET A 435 14.03 9.05 -8.62
C MET A 435 14.55 10.18 -7.70
N ARG A 436 15.75 9.99 -7.12
CA ARG A 436 16.49 11.04 -6.38
C ARG A 436 17.28 11.99 -7.27
N GLY A 437 17.30 11.78 -8.58
CA GLY A 437 17.90 12.67 -9.57
C GLY A 437 19.17 12.15 -10.25
N ASP A 438 19.64 10.93 -9.94
CA ASP A 438 20.71 10.30 -10.71
C ASP A 438 20.14 9.69 -12.00
N THR A 439 20.07 10.53 -13.04
CA THR A 439 19.53 10.13 -14.34
C THR A 439 20.31 9.01 -15.04
N SER A 440 21.51 8.69 -14.56
CA SER A 440 22.33 7.59 -15.10
C SER A 440 22.06 6.24 -14.44
N ALA A 441 21.29 6.21 -13.33
CA ALA A 441 21.03 4.99 -12.55
C ALA A 441 20.13 3.99 -13.26
N MET A 442 19.29 4.44 -14.21
CA MET A 442 18.43 3.57 -15.03
C MET A 442 18.69 3.80 -16.53
N ASP A 443 18.61 2.72 -17.30
CA ASP A 443 18.66 2.81 -18.75
C ASP A 443 17.27 3.09 -19.37
N LEU A 444 17.24 3.33 -20.69
CA LEU A 444 16.01 3.67 -21.41
C LEU A 444 14.97 2.53 -21.40
N GLN A 445 15.42 1.27 -21.36
CA GLN A 445 14.53 0.12 -21.31
C GLN A 445 13.86 0.01 -19.94
N GLU A 446 14.60 0.23 -18.86
CA GLU A 446 14.09 0.26 -17.48
C GLU A 446 13.12 1.41 -17.26
N ILE A 447 13.43 2.62 -17.76
CA ILE A 447 12.53 3.78 -17.72
C ILE A 447 11.24 3.49 -18.50
N ARG A 448 11.35 2.89 -19.70
CA ARG A 448 10.18 2.46 -20.47
C ARG A 448 9.37 1.42 -19.70
N GLY A 449 10.04 0.46 -19.06
CA GLY A 449 9.41 -0.56 -18.22
C GLY A 449 8.62 0.04 -17.07
N PHE A 450 9.16 1.03 -16.36
CA PHE A 450 8.46 1.78 -15.33
C PHE A 450 7.21 2.48 -15.86
N ASN A 451 7.33 3.19 -16.99
CA ASN A 451 6.19 3.88 -17.60
C ASN A 451 5.08 2.91 -18.03
N LEU A 452 5.43 1.72 -18.52
CA LEU A 452 4.49 0.64 -18.86
C LEU A 452 3.85 0.05 -17.60
N PHE A 453 4.63 -0.23 -16.56
CA PHE A 453 4.17 -0.77 -15.28
C PHE A 453 3.12 0.12 -14.64
N MET A 454 3.37 1.43 -14.60
CA MET A 454 2.45 2.44 -14.06
C MET A 454 1.33 2.84 -15.03
N GLY A 455 1.45 2.49 -16.32
CA GLY A 455 0.53 2.87 -17.40
C GLY A 455 -0.19 1.68 -18.00
N LYS A 456 0.12 1.35 -19.26
CA LYS A 456 -0.56 0.35 -20.10
C LYS A 456 -0.74 -1.00 -19.39
N ALA A 457 0.27 -1.48 -18.65
CA ALA A 457 0.23 -2.76 -17.94
C ALA A 457 -0.57 -2.72 -16.63
N ARG A 458 -0.91 -1.51 -16.11
CA ARG A 458 -1.73 -1.28 -14.91
C ARG A 458 -1.23 -1.95 -13.63
N CYS A 459 0.01 -2.41 -13.58
CA CYS A 459 0.56 -3.05 -12.38
C CYS A 459 0.58 -2.10 -11.17
N GLY A 460 0.82 -0.78 -11.42
CA GLY A 460 0.84 0.27 -10.40
C GLY A 460 -0.49 0.56 -9.74
N THR A 461 -1.62 -0.03 -10.20
CA THR A 461 -2.94 0.11 -9.55
C THR A 461 -3.13 -0.83 -8.36
N CYS A 462 -2.26 -1.85 -8.21
CA CYS A 462 -2.23 -2.78 -7.08
C CYS A 462 -0.86 -2.80 -6.39
N HIS A 463 0.24 -2.67 -7.17
CA HIS A 463 1.59 -2.58 -6.64
C HIS A 463 2.02 -1.12 -6.50
N TYR A 464 1.61 -0.46 -5.42
CA TYR A 464 1.75 0.98 -5.22
C TYR A 464 3.21 1.41 -5.01
N MET A 465 3.65 2.38 -5.83
CA MET A 465 4.96 3.02 -5.69
C MET A 465 5.04 3.84 -4.38
N PRO A 466 6.19 3.98 -3.69
CA PRO A 466 7.50 3.43 -4.05
C PRO A 466 7.75 2.04 -3.46
N LEU A 467 6.85 1.48 -2.66
CA LEU A 467 6.99 0.18 -2.03
C LEU A 467 6.70 -0.96 -3.00
N PHE A 468 5.97 -0.68 -4.07
CA PHE A 468 5.54 -1.63 -5.10
C PHE A 468 4.86 -2.87 -4.53
N ASN A 469 3.99 -2.66 -3.54
CA ASN A 469 3.14 -3.64 -2.87
C ASN A 469 1.74 -3.06 -2.65
N GLY A 470 0.85 -3.84 -2.03
CA GLY A 470 -0.52 -3.43 -1.75
C GLY A 470 -0.73 -2.57 -0.50
N VAL A 471 0.30 -1.95 0.08
CA VAL A 471 0.12 -1.02 1.20
C VAL A 471 -0.45 0.29 0.66
N PHE A 472 -1.70 0.60 1.02
CA PHE A 472 -2.49 1.64 0.35
C PHE A 472 -1.99 3.06 0.70
N PRO A 473 -1.60 3.85 -0.33
CA PRO A 473 -1.10 5.20 -0.15
C PRO A 473 -2.24 6.25 -0.07
N PRO A 474 -1.98 7.46 0.40
CA PRO A 474 -0.74 7.96 1.00
C PRO A 474 -0.68 7.76 2.51
N GLN A 475 -1.71 7.17 3.13
CA GLN A 475 -1.76 6.94 4.58
C GLN A 475 -0.97 5.70 5.00
N TYR A 476 -0.88 4.69 4.13
CA TYR A 476 -0.19 3.42 4.37
C TYR A 476 -0.71 2.67 5.60
N ASP A 477 -2.01 2.75 5.87
CA ASP A 477 -2.67 2.20 7.07
C ASP A 477 -3.34 0.84 6.83
N ARG A 478 -3.47 0.40 5.58
CA ARG A 478 -4.06 -0.87 5.20
C ARG A 478 -3.27 -1.58 4.12
N MET A 479 -3.50 -2.89 4.01
CA MET A 479 -2.87 -3.78 3.02
C MET A 479 -3.92 -4.42 2.15
N GLU A 480 -3.81 -4.26 0.82
CA GLU A 480 -4.74 -4.82 -0.14
C GLU A 480 -4.45 -6.30 -0.43
N THR A 481 -5.53 -7.01 -0.76
CA THR A 481 -5.49 -8.40 -1.20
C THR A 481 -6.23 -8.54 -2.52
N GLU A 482 -5.67 -9.39 -3.41
CA GLU A 482 -6.21 -9.58 -4.74
C GLU A 482 -6.56 -11.05 -5.01
N VAL A 483 -7.62 -11.26 -5.77
CA VAL A 483 -7.97 -12.54 -6.35
C VAL A 483 -7.59 -12.52 -7.82
N ILE A 484 -6.51 -13.19 -8.17
CA ILE A 484 -5.99 -13.22 -9.55
C ILE A 484 -6.12 -14.58 -10.22
N GLY A 485 -6.61 -15.60 -9.49
CA GLY A 485 -6.85 -16.95 -10.02
C GLY A 485 -5.57 -17.71 -10.33
N VAL A 486 -4.61 -17.76 -9.38
CA VAL A 486 -3.34 -18.49 -9.52
C VAL A 486 -3.58 -19.98 -9.77
N PRO A 487 -2.94 -20.62 -10.77
CA PRO A 487 -3.11 -22.04 -11.03
C PRO A 487 -2.43 -22.90 -9.98
N ARG A 488 -2.93 -24.14 -9.81
CA ARG A 488 -2.31 -25.16 -8.96
C ARG A 488 -0.94 -25.61 -9.49
N ALA A 489 -0.81 -25.71 -10.81
CA ALA A 489 0.42 -26.01 -11.54
C ALA A 489 0.35 -25.35 -12.92
N THR A 490 1.49 -25.11 -13.56
CA THR A 490 1.56 -24.48 -14.90
C THR A 490 0.80 -25.26 -15.97
N SER A 491 0.67 -26.58 -15.82
CA SER A 491 -0.12 -27.45 -16.71
C SER A 491 -1.59 -27.61 -16.29
N SER A 492 -2.01 -27.04 -15.15
CA SER A 492 -3.36 -27.16 -14.62
C SER A 492 -4.35 -26.33 -15.43
N LYS A 493 -5.60 -26.79 -15.48
CA LYS A 493 -6.77 -26.02 -15.97
C LYS A 493 -7.68 -25.55 -14.83
N SER A 494 -7.17 -25.52 -13.61
CA SER A 494 -7.89 -25.07 -12.42
C SER A 494 -6.98 -24.23 -11.55
N ILE A 495 -7.61 -23.33 -10.79
CA ILE A 495 -6.90 -22.52 -9.79
C ILE A 495 -6.47 -23.38 -8.59
N ASP A 496 -5.55 -22.84 -7.82
CA ASP A 496 -5.12 -23.42 -6.54
C ASP A 496 -6.28 -23.46 -5.53
N GLU A 497 -6.32 -24.50 -4.70
CA GLU A 497 -7.39 -24.72 -3.73
C GLU A 497 -7.22 -23.94 -2.43
N ASP A 498 -6.06 -23.30 -2.20
CA ASP A 498 -5.81 -22.50 -0.99
C ASP A 498 -6.86 -21.38 -0.88
N PRO A 499 -7.64 -21.34 0.20
CA PRO A 499 -8.72 -20.36 0.36
C PRO A 499 -8.20 -18.92 0.58
N GLY A 500 -6.90 -18.73 0.79
CA GLY A 500 -6.29 -17.42 1.05
C GLY A 500 -6.89 -16.71 2.26
N ARG A 501 -7.18 -15.43 2.14
CA ARG A 501 -7.75 -14.58 3.19
C ARG A 501 -9.10 -15.10 3.70
N PHE A 502 -9.86 -15.84 2.90
CA PHE A 502 -11.12 -16.42 3.31
C PHE A 502 -10.98 -17.37 4.52
N ALA A 503 -9.84 -18.01 4.70
CA ALA A 503 -9.58 -18.87 5.87
C ALA A 503 -9.60 -18.08 7.20
N ILE A 504 -9.30 -16.78 7.14
CA ILE A 504 -9.23 -15.88 8.31
C ILE A 504 -10.53 -15.08 8.43
N VAL A 505 -11.01 -14.56 7.29
CA VAL A 505 -12.23 -13.76 7.18
C VAL A 505 -13.21 -14.48 6.25
N SER A 506 -14.17 -15.19 6.80
CA SER A 506 -15.09 -16.08 6.06
C SER A 506 -16.11 -15.29 5.21
N THR A 507 -15.61 -14.41 4.34
CA THR A 507 -16.41 -13.58 3.44
C THR A 507 -16.18 -14.02 1.99
N PRO A 508 -17.23 -14.36 1.20
CA PRO A 508 -17.10 -14.99 -0.10
C PRO A 508 -16.19 -14.27 -1.10
N PHE A 509 -16.21 -12.94 -1.15
CA PHE A 509 -15.37 -12.18 -2.08
C PHE A 509 -13.86 -12.26 -1.75
N LEU A 510 -13.47 -12.70 -0.55
CA LEU A 510 -12.08 -12.93 -0.15
C LEU A 510 -11.58 -14.37 -0.40
N ARG A 511 -12.41 -15.23 -0.99
CA ARG A 511 -11.98 -16.59 -1.35
C ARG A 511 -10.88 -16.52 -2.41
N HIS A 512 -9.75 -17.19 -2.13
CA HIS A 512 -8.53 -17.14 -2.95
C HIS A 512 -7.88 -15.75 -3.06
N ALA A 513 -8.22 -14.84 -2.13
CA ALA A 513 -7.54 -13.56 -2.02
C ALA A 513 -6.21 -13.71 -1.28
N PHE A 514 -5.16 -13.14 -1.84
CA PHE A 514 -3.83 -13.12 -1.25
C PHE A 514 -3.28 -11.71 -1.24
N LYS A 515 -2.44 -11.43 -0.26
CA LYS A 515 -1.71 -10.16 -0.14
C LYS A 515 -1.01 -9.80 -1.45
N THR A 516 -1.16 -8.55 -1.90
CA THR A 516 -0.37 -7.99 -2.99
C THR A 516 1.07 -7.79 -2.52
N THR A 517 1.93 -8.74 -2.83
CA THR A 517 3.34 -8.74 -2.40
C THR A 517 4.16 -7.68 -3.11
N THR A 518 5.30 -7.28 -2.50
CA THR A 518 6.20 -6.34 -3.16
C THR A 518 6.86 -6.96 -4.39
N VAL A 519 6.99 -6.16 -5.47
CA VAL A 519 7.84 -6.53 -6.62
C VAL A 519 9.28 -6.02 -6.46
N ARG A 520 9.60 -5.31 -5.35
CA ARG A 520 10.99 -5.01 -5.00
C ARG A 520 11.74 -6.31 -4.72
N ASN A 521 12.92 -6.42 -5.30
CA ASN A 521 13.76 -7.63 -5.23
C ASN A 521 13.11 -8.89 -5.84
N ALA A 522 11.99 -8.76 -6.58
CA ALA A 522 11.32 -9.92 -7.17
C ALA A 522 12.22 -10.67 -8.16
N HIS A 523 13.12 -9.97 -8.87
CA HIS A 523 14.11 -10.60 -9.75
C HIS A 523 15.00 -11.63 -9.01
N LEU A 524 15.17 -11.49 -7.69
CA LEU A 524 16.02 -12.34 -6.85
C LEU A 524 15.27 -13.44 -6.09
N THR A 525 13.92 -13.43 -6.11
CA THR A 525 13.09 -14.22 -5.19
C THR A 525 12.15 -15.21 -5.87
N ALA A 526 12.54 -15.72 -7.05
CA ALA A 526 11.85 -16.83 -7.69
C ALA A 526 11.85 -18.08 -6.77
N PRO A 527 10.83 -18.96 -6.87
CA PRO A 527 9.65 -18.90 -7.73
C PRO A 527 8.52 -18.00 -7.16
N TYR A 528 7.52 -17.73 -7.97
CA TYR A 528 6.51 -16.69 -7.73
C TYR A 528 5.13 -17.26 -7.39
N MET A 529 4.26 -16.39 -6.87
CA MET A 529 2.92 -16.62 -6.32
C MET A 529 2.97 -17.28 -4.92
N HIS A 530 1.81 -17.33 -4.27
CA HIS A 530 1.71 -17.91 -2.92
C HIS A 530 2.11 -19.39 -2.86
N ASN A 531 1.98 -20.12 -3.97
CA ASN A 531 2.30 -21.54 -4.10
C ASN A 531 3.58 -21.80 -4.92
N GLY A 532 4.33 -20.75 -5.32
CA GLY A 532 5.58 -20.89 -6.07
C GLY A 532 5.42 -21.50 -7.46
N VAL A 533 4.26 -21.36 -8.10
CA VAL A 533 3.93 -22.06 -9.35
C VAL A 533 4.73 -21.58 -10.56
N PHE A 534 5.11 -20.31 -10.62
CA PHE A 534 5.86 -19.74 -11.73
C PHE A 534 7.36 -19.64 -11.38
N SER A 535 8.21 -20.16 -12.27
CA SER A 535 9.64 -20.18 -12.05
C SER A 535 10.35 -18.93 -12.58
N THR A 536 9.72 -18.20 -13.50
CA THR A 536 10.29 -17.04 -14.17
C THR A 536 9.34 -15.84 -14.18
N LEU A 537 9.90 -14.62 -14.29
CA LEU A 537 9.10 -13.41 -14.48
C LEU A 537 8.39 -13.40 -15.85
N ASP A 538 8.92 -14.09 -16.86
CA ASP A 538 8.24 -14.24 -18.16
C ASP A 538 6.90 -14.98 -17.99
N GLU A 539 6.88 -16.09 -17.24
CA GLU A 539 5.65 -16.84 -16.93
C GLU A 539 4.65 -15.98 -16.15
N VAL A 540 5.13 -15.19 -15.19
CA VAL A 540 4.31 -14.22 -14.44
C VAL A 540 3.71 -13.18 -15.38
N MET A 541 4.54 -12.60 -16.26
CA MET A 541 4.08 -11.58 -17.22
C MET A 541 3.08 -12.15 -18.24
N ASP A 542 3.25 -13.40 -18.66
CA ASP A 542 2.29 -14.07 -19.55
C ASP A 542 0.95 -14.29 -18.85
N PHE A 543 0.98 -14.71 -17.59
CA PHE A 543 -0.23 -14.89 -16.78
C PHE A 543 -1.02 -13.58 -16.61
N TYR A 544 -0.35 -12.48 -16.25
CA TYR A 544 -1.00 -11.17 -16.13
C TYR A 544 -1.46 -10.63 -17.50
N ASN A 545 -0.64 -10.80 -18.53
CA ASN A 545 -0.98 -10.35 -19.89
C ASN A 545 -2.24 -11.04 -20.45
N ASN A 546 -2.50 -12.27 -20.01
CA ASN A 546 -3.69 -13.03 -20.40
C ASN A 546 -4.94 -12.69 -19.54
N GLY A 547 -4.87 -11.81 -18.54
CA GLY A 547 -6.01 -11.49 -17.67
C GLY A 547 -6.22 -12.48 -16.51
N GLY A 548 -5.15 -13.08 -16.01
CA GLY A 548 -5.17 -13.98 -14.86
C GLY A 548 -5.93 -15.28 -15.10
N GLY A 549 -6.56 -15.80 -14.04
CA GLY A 549 -7.30 -17.05 -14.11
C GLY A 549 -8.49 -17.02 -15.06
N VAL A 550 -9.29 -15.95 -15.01
CA VAL A 550 -10.46 -15.80 -15.91
C VAL A 550 -10.03 -15.66 -17.37
N GLY A 551 -9.00 -14.85 -17.65
CA GLY A 551 -8.46 -14.71 -18.99
C GLY A 551 -7.83 -16.01 -19.53
N SER A 552 -7.38 -16.89 -18.63
CA SER A 552 -6.93 -18.25 -18.96
C SER A 552 -8.07 -19.25 -19.13
N GLY A 553 -9.34 -18.83 -18.96
CA GLY A 553 -10.54 -19.64 -19.12
C GLY A 553 -10.94 -20.45 -17.88
N TRP A 554 -10.44 -20.09 -16.68
CA TRP A 554 -10.83 -20.77 -15.43
C TRP A 554 -11.95 -20.03 -14.71
N PRO A 555 -12.85 -20.74 -14.00
CA PRO A 555 -13.94 -20.10 -13.26
C PRO A 555 -13.40 -19.45 -11.98
N VAL A 556 -13.36 -18.11 -11.96
CA VAL A 556 -12.99 -17.29 -10.80
C VAL A 556 -13.99 -16.14 -10.70
N ASP A 557 -15.12 -16.39 -10.03
CA ASP A 557 -16.27 -15.47 -10.02
C ASP A 557 -15.92 -14.10 -9.38
N ASN A 558 -15.05 -14.10 -8.38
CA ASN A 558 -14.64 -12.95 -7.59
C ASN A 558 -13.27 -12.38 -8.00
N GLN A 559 -12.78 -12.65 -9.22
CA GLN A 559 -11.49 -12.10 -9.67
C GLN A 559 -11.49 -10.58 -9.65
N THR A 560 -10.49 -10.00 -9.01
CA THR A 560 -10.27 -8.55 -8.92
C THR A 560 -9.42 -8.00 -10.07
N LEU A 561 -8.51 -8.84 -10.62
CA LEU A 561 -7.73 -8.49 -11.81
C LEU A 561 -8.64 -8.37 -13.03
N ALA A 562 -8.36 -7.38 -13.90
CA ALA A 562 -9.06 -7.26 -15.20
C ALA A 562 -8.98 -8.57 -16.00
N ARG A 563 -10.11 -8.97 -16.58
CA ARG A 563 -10.27 -10.26 -17.28
C ARG A 563 -9.70 -10.24 -18.68
N ASP A 564 -9.62 -9.04 -19.28
CA ASP A 564 -9.16 -8.86 -20.63
C ASP A 564 -7.64 -8.89 -20.72
N SER A 565 -7.13 -9.31 -21.90
CA SER A 565 -5.71 -9.25 -22.19
C SER A 565 -5.20 -7.80 -22.12
N LEU A 566 -4.00 -7.62 -21.57
CA LEU A 566 -3.30 -6.32 -21.56
C LEU A 566 -2.69 -5.99 -22.95
N HIS A 567 -2.65 -6.95 -23.87
CA HIS A 567 -2.07 -6.81 -25.19
C HIS A 567 -0.62 -6.26 -25.17
N LEU A 568 0.17 -6.73 -24.22
CA LEU A 568 1.59 -6.40 -24.14
C LEU A 568 2.38 -7.22 -25.16
N THR A 569 3.18 -6.54 -25.94
CA THR A 569 4.15 -7.16 -26.84
C THR A 569 5.30 -7.77 -26.05
N THR A 570 6.05 -8.69 -26.65
CA THR A 570 7.26 -9.25 -26.01
C THR A 570 8.26 -8.18 -25.59
N GLY A 571 8.45 -7.13 -26.42
CA GLY A 571 9.34 -6.01 -26.07
C GLY A 571 8.86 -5.19 -24.88
N GLU A 572 7.53 -5.04 -24.69
CA GLU A 572 6.95 -4.37 -23.52
C GLU A 572 7.08 -5.22 -22.26
N LYS A 573 6.83 -6.54 -22.35
CA LYS A 573 7.07 -7.46 -21.23
C LYS A 573 8.52 -7.43 -20.77
N ASN A 574 9.47 -7.51 -21.72
CA ASN A 574 10.89 -7.45 -21.42
C ASN A 574 11.31 -6.12 -20.77
N ALA A 575 10.70 -4.99 -21.16
CA ALA A 575 10.97 -3.71 -20.54
C ALA A 575 10.45 -3.68 -19.08
N ILE A 576 9.27 -4.23 -18.81
CA ILE A 576 8.72 -4.33 -17.46
C ILE A 576 9.62 -5.22 -16.58
N ILE A 577 10.10 -6.36 -17.10
CA ILE A 577 11.02 -7.25 -16.39
C ILE A 577 12.36 -6.53 -16.10
N ALA A 578 12.89 -5.76 -17.05
CA ALA A 578 14.09 -4.95 -16.83
C ALA A 578 13.87 -3.90 -15.72
N PHE A 579 12.71 -3.23 -15.73
CA PHE A 579 12.33 -2.31 -14.64
C PHE A 579 12.27 -3.04 -13.29
N ILE A 580 11.65 -4.22 -13.19
CA ILE A 580 11.62 -5.01 -11.95
C ILE A 580 13.05 -5.30 -11.46
N GLY A 581 13.97 -5.62 -12.35
CA GLY A 581 15.40 -5.78 -12.00
C GLY A 581 16.07 -4.49 -11.50
N SER A 582 15.59 -3.30 -11.90
CA SER A 582 16.07 -2.03 -11.35
C SER A 582 15.63 -1.77 -9.90
N LEU A 583 14.65 -2.55 -9.38
CA LEU A 583 14.14 -2.48 -8.01
C LEU A 583 14.95 -3.33 -7.01
N ASP A 584 15.99 -4.03 -7.44
CA ASP A 584 16.84 -4.82 -6.56
C ASP A 584 17.62 -3.90 -5.61
N GLY A 585 17.37 -4.05 -4.29
CA GLY A 585 18.06 -3.31 -3.24
C GLY A 585 19.51 -3.78 -3.09
N ARG A 586 20.40 -2.83 -2.79
CA ARG A 586 21.85 -3.06 -2.60
C ARG A 586 22.21 -3.31 -1.15
#